data_53993b3c0b0ca433eec670a8ccc30aad
#
_entry.id   53993b3c0b0ca433eec670a8ccc30aad
#
_cell.length_a   1.000
_cell.length_b   1.000
_cell.length_c   1.000
_cell.angle_alpha   90.00
_cell.angle_beta   90.00
_cell.angle_gamma   90.00
#
_symmetry.space_group_name_H-M   'P 1'
#
loop_
_entity.id
_entity.type
_entity.pdbx_description
1 polymer ?
#
loop_
_entity_poly.entity_id
_entity_poly.type
_entity_poly.pdbx_seq_one_letter_code
_entity_poly.pdbx_strand_id
1 'polypeptide(L)'
;LISTVLLALIIIFCVGYQMTAIRYKEDLLKNREASIHGTIHDLKAPLASILLTLGYIMNELKEKELIELIASVTEDIKSLANTIKTILITAKAEESKLMINKEKLDIVAIAKHAKKLIDNNYAQKPHVITISDNRLDKEEVFADRYLLENVIHNLLENAIKYSSKEANINVCINSNEKFTIISVQDQGVGIDKKYQKKIFKQFYRIPATQHKNGYGIGLALVKYAVKAHGGSIRVESELDKGSTFTFTLPKEKNAKE
;
A
#
# COMPACT_ATOMS: atom_id res chain seq x y z
N LEU A 1 -31.79 19.45 -44.76
CA LEU A 1 -30.77 20.33 -44.15
C LEU A 1 -30.62 20.10 -42.67
N ILE A 2 -31.70 20.09 -41.86
CA ILE A 2 -31.65 19.87 -40.41
C ILE A 2 -31.12 18.47 -40.06
N SER A 3 -31.54 17.43 -40.76
CA SER A 3 -31.08 16.05 -40.56
C SER A 3 -29.58 15.84 -40.85
N THR A 4 -29.08 16.53 -41.90
CA THR A 4 -27.66 16.44 -42.26
C THR A 4 -26.76 17.15 -41.25
N VAL A 5 -27.22 18.29 -40.68
CA VAL A 5 -26.49 18.99 -39.60
C VAL A 5 -26.48 18.15 -38.33
N LEU A 6 -27.61 17.55 -37.95
CA LEU A 6 -27.69 16.67 -36.79
C LEU A 6 -26.76 15.45 -36.90
N LEU A 7 -26.74 14.83 -38.10
CA LEU A 7 -25.85 13.71 -38.38
C LEU A 7 -24.36 14.11 -38.25
N ALA A 8 -24.00 15.29 -38.80
CA ALA A 8 -22.65 15.81 -38.70
C ALA A 8 -22.23 16.05 -37.23
N LEU A 9 -23.11 16.60 -36.37
CA LEU A 9 -22.86 16.82 -34.98
C LEU A 9 -22.65 15.49 -34.21
N ILE A 10 -23.46 14.47 -34.51
CA ILE A 10 -23.31 13.13 -33.93
C ILE A 10 -21.96 12.52 -34.32
N ILE A 11 -21.57 12.64 -35.59
CA ILE A 11 -20.27 12.13 -36.05
C ILE A 11 -19.12 12.84 -35.35
N ILE A 12 -19.15 14.18 -35.24
CA ILE A 12 -18.13 14.97 -34.56
C ILE A 12 -18.05 14.55 -33.08
N PHE A 13 -19.20 14.37 -32.43
CA PHE A 13 -19.24 13.90 -31.02
C PHE A 13 -18.65 12.49 -30.85
N CYS A 14 -19.02 11.55 -31.74
CA CYS A 14 -18.49 10.19 -31.73
C CYS A 14 -16.97 10.15 -31.96
N VAL A 15 -16.48 10.95 -32.94
CA VAL A 15 -15.03 11.05 -33.21
C VAL A 15 -14.30 11.67 -32.00
N GLY A 16 -14.83 12.74 -31.43
CA GLY A 16 -14.28 13.36 -30.23
C GLY A 16 -14.22 12.39 -29.05
N TYR A 17 -15.28 11.62 -28.80
CA TYR A 17 -15.35 10.60 -27.79
C TYR A 17 -14.33 9.47 -28.04
N GLN A 18 -14.21 8.98 -29.28
CA GLN A 18 -13.22 7.97 -29.64
C GLN A 18 -11.78 8.49 -29.47
N MET A 19 -11.50 9.74 -29.87
CA MET A 19 -10.16 10.34 -29.64
C MET A 19 -9.81 10.46 -28.18
N THR A 20 -10.74 10.84 -27.32
CA THR A 20 -10.50 10.90 -25.87
C THR A 20 -10.28 9.50 -25.28
N ALA A 21 -11.02 8.49 -25.73
CA ALA A 21 -10.85 7.10 -25.31
C ALA A 21 -9.50 6.51 -25.77
N ILE A 22 -9.06 6.84 -27.00
CA ILE A 22 -7.75 6.42 -27.52
C ILE A 22 -6.62 7.09 -26.71
N ARG A 23 -6.67 8.40 -26.49
CA ARG A 23 -5.67 9.11 -25.66
C ARG A 23 -5.61 8.55 -24.24
N TYR A 24 -6.76 8.26 -23.65
CA TYR A 24 -6.80 7.62 -22.34
C TYR A 24 -6.12 6.25 -22.32
N LYS A 25 -6.34 5.42 -23.36
CA LYS A 25 -5.66 4.13 -23.51
C LYS A 25 -4.15 4.28 -23.75
N GLU A 26 -3.73 5.25 -24.56
CA GLU A 26 -2.30 5.54 -24.80
C GLU A 26 -1.60 6.01 -23.53
N ASP A 27 -2.23 6.90 -22.74
CA ASP A 27 -1.70 7.34 -21.47
C ASP A 27 -1.64 6.20 -20.45
N LEU A 28 -2.62 5.29 -20.47
CA LEU A 28 -2.61 4.09 -19.64
C LEU A 28 -1.44 3.15 -20.01
N LEU A 29 -1.23 2.91 -21.32
CA LEU A 29 -0.14 2.08 -21.82
C LEU A 29 1.22 2.70 -21.53
N LYS A 30 1.42 4.00 -21.77
CA LYS A 30 2.66 4.72 -21.42
C LYS A 30 2.95 4.70 -19.94
N ASN A 31 1.93 4.89 -19.09
CA ASN A 31 2.08 4.78 -17.65
C ASN A 31 2.44 3.35 -17.23
N ARG A 32 1.90 2.33 -17.91
CA ARG A 32 2.22 0.92 -17.68
C ARG A 32 3.66 0.58 -18.08
N GLU A 33 4.11 1.06 -19.25
CA GLU A 33 5.51 0.87 -19.71
C GLU A 33 6.51 1.60 -18.80
N ALA A 34 6.25 2.85 -18.44
CA ALA A 34 7.07 3.61 -17.49
C ALA A 34 7.10 2.92 -16.11
N SER A 35 5.98 2.34 -15.68
CA SER A 35 5.84 1.59 -14.45
C SER A 35 6.65 0.30 -14.46
N ILE A 36 6.59 -0.49 -15.56
CA ILE A 36 7.36 -1.71 -15.73
C ILE A 36 8.86 -1.38 -15.77
N HIS A 37 9.27 -0.34 -16.50
CA HIS A 37 10.67 0.11 -16.54
C HIS A 37 11.17 0.57 -15.17
N GLY A 38 10.38 1.35 -14.43
CA GLY A 38 10.69 1.74 -13.05
C GLY A 38 10.85 0.53 -12.15
N THR A 39 9.93 -0.45 -12.25
CA THR A 39 9.99 -1.68 -11.45
C THR A 39 11.21 -2.53 -11.76
N ILE A 40 11.56 -2.68 -13.05
CA ILE A 40 12.77 -3.41 -13.47
C ILE A 40 14.04 -2.71 -12.95
N HIS A 41 14.08 -1.38 -13.04
CA HIS A 41 15.18 -0.58 -12.50
C HIS A 41 15.29 -0.76 -10.98
N ASP A 42 14.17 -0.75 -10.28
CA ASP A 42 14.12 -0.84 -8.81
C ASP A 42 14.39 -2.27 -8.31
N LEU A 43 14.15 -3.30 -9.12
CA LEU A 43 14.56 -4.68 -8.85
C LEU A 43 16.07 -4.88 -9.08
N LYS A 44 16.70 -4.06 -9.93
CA LYS A 44 18.13 -4.16 -10.25
C LYS A 44 19.01 -3.82 -9.05
N ALA A 45 18.60 -2.87 -8.21
CA ALA A 45 19.37 -2.45 -7.04
C ALA A 45 19.47 -3.56 -5.97
N PRO A 46 18.38 -4.22 -5.51
CA PRO A 46 18.48 -5.34 -4.57
C PRO A 46 19.20 -6.57 -5.17
N LEU A 47 19.03 -6.84 -6.48
CA LEU A 47 19.78 -7.91 -7.14
C LEU A 47 21.30 -7.61 -7.18
N ALA A 48 21.67 -6.37 -7.45
CA ALA A 48 23.07 -5.93 -7.42
C ALA A 48 23.66 -6.04 -6.00
N SER A 49 22.89 -5.64 -4.98
CA SER A 49 23.27 -5.80 -3.57
C SER A 49 23.50 -7.26 -3.21
N ILE A 50 22.60 -8.16 -3.60
CA ILE A 50 22.74 -9.61 -3.39
C ILE A 50 24.01 -10.14 -4.06
N LEU A 51 24.26 -9.76 -5.32
CA LEU A 51 25.44 -10.21 -6.07
C LEU A 51 26.75 -9.69 -5.45
N LEU A 52 26.78 -8.43 -5.02
CA LEU A 52 27.94 -7.86 -4.32
C LEU A 52 28.19 -8.59 -2.99
N THR A 53 27.11 -8.87 -2.25
CA THR A 53 27.18 -9.56 -0.96
C THR A 53 27.68 -11.00 -1.14
N LEU A 54 27.20 -11.72 -2.17
CA LEU A 54 27.72 -13.05 -2.53
C LEU A 54 29.20 -12.97 -2.93
N GLY A 55 29.62 -11.92 -3.64
CA GLY A 55 31.04 -11.71 -3.97
C GLY A 55 31.92 -11.52 -2.73
N TYR A 56 31.44 -10.85 -1.71
CA TYR A 56 32.14 -10.71 -0.42
C TYR A 56 32.22 -12.05 0.34
N ILE A 57 31.16 -12.85 0.33
CA ILE A 57 31.13 -14.18 0.97
C ILE A 57 32.20 -15.12 0.38
N MET A 58 32.48 -15.00 -0.92
CA MET A 58 33.51 -15.81 -1.60
C MET A 58 34.95 -15.39 -1.25
N ASN A 59 35.16 -14.24 -0.58
CA ASN A 59 36.47 -13.65 -0.32
C ASN A 59 36.86 -13.56 1.18
N GLU A 60 36.70 -14.63 1.95
CA GLU A 60 37.31 -14.78 3.31
C GLU A 60 36.83 -13.79 4.39
N LEU A 61 35.59 -13.90 4.85
CA LEU A 61 35.12 -13.19 6.05
C LEU A 61 35.21 -14.07 7.33
N LYS A 62 35.41 -13.42 8.50
CA LYS A 62 35.33 -14.07 9.81
C LYS A 62 33.89 -14.52 10.08
N GLU A 63 33.72 -15.59 10.82
CA GLU A 63 32.44 -16.31 11.01
C GLU A 63 31.28 -15.39 11.45
N LYS A 64 31.52 -14.43 12.35
CA LYS A 64 30.50 -13.49 12.82
C LYS A 64 30.05 -12.50 11.72
N GLU A 65 30.98 -11.97 10.96
CA GLU A 65 30.69 -11.06 9.85
C GLU A 65 29.91 -11.77 8.74
N LEU A 66 30.16 -13.05 8.53
CA LEU A 66 29.46 -13.90 7.57
C LEU A 66 27.99 -14.09 7.97
N ILE A 67 27.71 -14.31 9.24
CA ILE A 67 26.32 -14.44 9.75
C ILE A 67 25.54 -13.13 9.57
N GLU A 68 26.14 -11.99 9.92
CA GLU A 68 25.52 -10.67 9.74
C GLU A 68 25.24 -10.37 8.25
N LEU A 69 26.16 -10.76 7.38
CA LEU A 69 26.03 -10.59 5.94
C LEU A 69 24.93 -11.47 5.34
N ILE A 70 24.87 -12.75 5.74
CA ILE A 70 23.79 -13.68 5.33
C ILE A 70 22.44 -13.16 5.82
N ALA A 71 22.35 -12.59 7.02
CA ALA A 71 21.13 -11.99 7.55
C ALA A 71 20.68 -10.80 6.68
N SER A 72 21.58 -9.91 6.29
CA SER A 72 21.29 -8.77 5.40
C SER A 72 20.77 -9.25 4.02
N VAL A 73 21.43 -10.21 3.40
CA VAL A 73 21.00 -10.78 2.11
C VAL A 73 19.62 -11.42 2.23
N THR A 74 19.38 -12.13 3.32
CA THR A 74 18.09 -12.78 3.57
C THR A 74 16.96 -11.76 3.66
N GLU A 75 17.20 -10.60 4.32
CA GLU A 75 16.24 -9.50 4.37
C GLU A 75 15.99 -8.87 2.99
N ASP A 76 17.02 -8.68 2.18
CA ASP A 76 16.89 -8.16 0.81
C ASP A 76 16.06 -9.10 -0.06
N ILE A 77 16.30 -10.41 0.03
CA ILE A 77 15.52 -11.43 -0.69
C ILE A 77 14.05 -11.42 -0.25
N LYS A 78 13.77 -11.34 1.05
CA LYS A 78 12.41 -11.25 1.58
C LYS A 78 11.69 -9.99 1.09
N SER A 79 12.37 -8.86 1.10
CA SER A 79 11.85 -7.58 0.59
C SER A 79 11.50 -7.66 -0.89
N LEU A 80 12.38 -8.27 -1.69
CA LEU A 80 12.16 -8.50 -3.11
C LEU A 80 10.98 -9.44 -3.36
N ALA A 81 10.90 -10.55 -2.63
CA ALA A 81 9.79 -11.50 -2.74
C ALA A 81 8.44 -10.85 -2.40
N ASN A 82 8.38 -10.03 -1.34
CA ASN A 82 7.20 -9.27 -0.99
C ASN A 82 6.80 -8.25 -2.07
N THR A 83 7.77 -7.60 -2.69
CA THR A 83 7.55 -6.67 -3.80
C THR A 83 6.93 -7.38 -5.00
N ILE A 84 7.50 -8.51 -5.42
CA ILE A 84 6.98 -9.33 -6.52
C ILE A 84 5.56 -9.81 -6.22
N LYS A 85 5.31 -10.30 -5.01
CA LYS A 85 3.99 -10.76 -4.57
C LYS A 85 2.96 -9.63 -4.62
N THR A 86 3.35 -8.44 -4.20
CA THR A 86 2.49 -7.24 -4.24
C THR A 86 2.17 -6.81 -5.68
N ILE A 87 3.15 -6.87 -6.58
CA ILE A 87 2.95 -6.59 -8.01
C ILE A 87 1.95 -7.60 -8.61
N LEU A 88 2.10 -8.89 -8.31
CA LEU A 88 1.19 -9.93 -8.82
C LEU A 88 -0.23 -9.76 -8.29
N ILE A 89 -0.39 -9.43 -7.00
CA ILE A 89 -1.71 -9.18 -6.41
C ILE A 89 -2.36 -7.96 -7.07
N THR A 90 -1.63 -6.87 -7.23
CA THR A 90 -2.17 -5.64 -7.82
C THR A 90 -2.48 -5.80 -9.31
N ALA A 91 -1.68 -6.56 -10.05
CA ALA A 91 -1.96 -6.89 -11.46
C ALA A 91 -3.23 -7.76 -11.62
N LYS A 92 -3.39 -8.79 -10.79
CA LYS A 92 -4.62 -9.62 -10.77
C LYS A 92 -5.85 -8.85 -10.34
N ALA A 93 -5.67 -7.84 -9.51
CA ALA A 93 -6.71 -6.95 -9.04
C ALA A 93 -7.36 -6.13 -10.15
N GLU A 94 -6.57 -5.63 -11.09
CA GLU A 94 -7.05 -4.87 -12.25
C GLU A 94 -7.92 -5.73 -13.17
N GLU A 95 -7.68 -7.05 -13.19
CA GLU A 95 -8.48 -8.01 -13.96
C GLU A 95 -9.76 -8.49 -13.25
N SER A 96 -10.10 -7.98 -12.08
CA SER A 96 -11.26 -8.41 -11.25
C SER A 96 -11.29 -9.91 -10.92
N LYS A 97 -10.13 -10.58 -10.95
CA LYS A 97 -10.01 -12.05 -10.81
C LYS A 97 -9.50 -12.52 -9.44
N LEU A 98 -9.26 -11.63 -8.49
CA LEU A 98 -8.75 -12.06 -7.19
C LEU A 98 -9.90 -12.54 -6.31
N MET A 99 -9.94 -13.84 -6.09
CA MET A 99 -10.78 -14.44 -5.04
C MET A 99 -10.12 -14.17 -3.69
N ILE A 100 -10.84 -13.48 -2.79
CA ILE A 100 -10.40 -13.24 -1.41
C ILE A 100 -10.99 -14.32 -0.51
N ASN A 101 -10.17 -14.87 0.37
CA ASN A 101 -10.59 -15.90 1.32
C ASN A 101 -10.88 -15.25 2.68
N LYS A 102 -12.15 -14.88 2.90
CA LYS A 102 -12.56 -14.21 4.14
C LYS A 102 -12.78 -15.22 5.27
N GLU A 103 -12.30 -14.86 6.45
CA GLU A 103 -12.53 -15.57 7.71
C GLU A 103 -12.82 -14.56 8.84
N LYS A 104 -13.33 -15.02 9.97
CA LYS A 104 -13.53 -14.19 11.16
C LYS A 104 -12.20 -13.94 11.84
N LEU A 105 -11.89 -12.67 12.09
CA LEU A 105 -10.59 -12.23 12.59
C LEU A 105 -10.73 -11.19 13.70
N ASP A 106 -9.92 -11.32 14.74
CA ASP A 106 -9.72 -10.25 15.71
C ASP A 106 -8.79 -9.18 15.13
N ILE A 107 -9.36 -8.02 14.79
CA ILE A 107 -8.62 -6.89 14.22
C ILE A 107 -7.55 -6.35 15.18
N VAL A 108 -7.77 -6.45 16.50
CA VAL A 108 -6.80 -6.01 17.51
C VAL A 108 -5.59 -6.94 17.51
N ALA A 109 -5.81 -8.26 17.41
CA ALA A 109 -4.75 -9.24 17.29
C ALA A 109 -3.91 -9.01 16.02
N ILE A 110 -4.55 -8.73 14.88
CA ILE A 110 -3.87 -8.39 13.62
C ILE A 110 -3.02 -7.10 13.79
N ALA A 111 -3.58 -6.05 14.40
CA ALA A 111 -2.85 -4.80 14.63
C ALA A 111 -1.65 -5.00 15.57
N LYS A 112 -1.80 -5.79 16.65
CA LYS A 112 -0.70 -6.15 17.56
C LYS A 112 0.39 -6.96 16.87
N HIS A 113 0.00 -7.90 16.00
CA HIS A 113 0.95 -8.68 15.21
C HIS A 113 1.75 -7.79 14.26
N ALA A 114 1.07 -6.93 13.51
CA ALA A 114 1.73 -5.96 12.64
C ALA A 114 2.68 -5.02 13.40
N LYS A 115 2.26 -4.52 14.58
CA LYS A 115 3.13 -3.74 15.47
C LYS A 115 4.40 -4.51 15.82
N LYS A 116 4.30 -5.77 16.27
CA LYS A 116 5.46 -6.60 16.63
C LYS A 116 6.44 -6.75 15.47
N LEU A 117 5.95 -6.91 14.23
CA LEU A 117 6.81 -6.98 13.03
C LEU A 117 7.52 -5.65 12.79
N ILE A 118 6.82 -4.53 12.95
CA ILE A 118 7.42 -3.19 12.82
C ILE A 118 8.47 -2.96 13.93
N ASP A 119 8.16 -3.26 15.19
CA ASP A 119 9.09 -3.11 16.31
C ASP A 119 10.40 -3.88 16.03
N ASN A 120 10.32 -5.07 15.44
CA ASN A 120 11.50 -5.87 15.09
C ASN A 120 12.26 -5.27 13.89
N ASN A 121 11.58 -4.89 12.81
CA ASN A 121 12.21 -4.43 11.57
C ASN A 121 12.79 -3.01 11.71
N TYR A 122 12.28 -2.21 12.62
CA TYR A 122 12.67 -0.83 12.85
C TYR A 122 13.22 -0.58 14.25
N ALA A 123 13.80 -1.60 14.90
CA ALA A 123 14.33 -1.54 16.26
C ALA A 123 15.35 -0.40 16.48
N GLN A 124 16.08 0.00 15.45
CA GLN A 124 17.07 1.08 15.52
C GLN A 124 16.46 2.49 15.37
N LYS A 125 15.20 2.60 14.94
CA LYS A 125 14.51 3.88 14.82
C LYS A 125 13.58 4.08 16.00
N PRO A 126 13.76 5.14 16.83
CA PRO A 126 12.86 5.43 17.93
C PRO A 126 11.42 5.58 17.47
N HIS A 127 10.51 4.79 18.03
CA HIS A 127 9.09 4.86 17.70
C HIS A 127 8.20 4.36 18.84
N VAL A 128 7.00 4.90 18.89
CA VAL A 128 5.93 4.47 19.79
C VAL A 128 4.68 4.19 18.96
N ILE A 129 4.15 2.99 19.07
CA ILE A 129 2.88 2.61 18.40
C ILE A 129 1.87 2.27 19.50
N THR A 130 0.82 3.09 19.59
CA THR A 130 -0.32 2.88 20.49
C THR A 130 -1.49 2.29 19.71
N ILE A 131 -2.15 1.28 20.29
CA ILE A 131 -3.33 0.66 19.71
C ILE A 131 -4.48 0.83 20.68
N SER A 132 -5.55 1.50 20.26
CA SER A 132 -6.78 1.72 21.03
C SER A 132 -7.98 1.10 20.33
N ASP A 133 -8.73 0.29 21.06
CA ASP A 133 -9.99 -0.29 20.58
C ASP A 133 -11.15 0.36 21.32
N ASN A 134 -11.84 1.24 20.61
CA ASN A 134 -12.98 2.01 21.09
C ASN A 134 -14.34 1.41 20.65
N ARG A 135 -14.33 0.19 20.10
CA ARG A 135 -15.57 -0.49 19.71
C ARG A 135 -16.35 -0.94 20.94
N LEU A 136 -17.63 -0.73 20.92
CA LEU A 136 -18.52 -1.17 22.00
C LEU A 136 -18.76 -2.70 21.93
N ASP A 137 -18.92 -3.22 20.73
CA ASP A 137 -19.28 -4.61 20.44
C ASP A 137 -18.07 -5.57 20.37
N LYS A 138 -16.88 -5.05 20.08
CA LYS A 138 -15.63 -5.83 19.89
C LYS A 138 -15.78 -7.03 18.96
N GLU A 139 -16.74 -6.94 18.01
CA GLU A 139 -16.99 -8.00 17.04
C GLU A 139 -15.77 -8.28 16.17
N GLU A 140 -15.63 -9.56 15.79
CA GLU A 140 -14.64 -9.97 14.79
C GLU A 140 -14.97 -9.35 13.43
N VAL A 141 -13.95 -9.09 12.62
CA VAL A 141 -14.10 -8.64 11.23
C VAL A 141 -14.06 -9.82 10.30
N PHE A 142 -14.89 -9.80 9.23
CA PHE A 142 -14.88 -10.84 8.21
C PHE A 142 -13.99 -10.40 7.05
N ALA A 143 -12.75 -10.90 7.01
CA ALA A 143 -11.71 -10.44 6.10
C ALA A 143 -10.71 -11.54 5.73
N ASP A 144 -9.98 -11.32 4.64
CA ASP A 144 -8.82 -12.12 4.27
C ASP A 144 -7.62 -11.71 5.16
N ARG A 145 -7.15 -12.67 5.97
CA ARG A 145 -6.07 -12.46 6.93
C ARG A 145 -4.82 -11.85 6.29
N TYR A 146 -4.36 -12.46 5.21
CA TYR A 146 -3.14 -12.03 4.54
C TYR A 146 -3.25 -10.59 4.01
N LEU A 147 -4.36 -10.26 3.37
CA LEU A 147 -4.58 -8.91 2.84
C LEU A 147 -4.71 -7.88 3.97
N LEU A 148 -5.40 -8.22 5.06
CA LEU A 148 -5.60 -7.32 6.19
C LEU A 148 -4.30 -7.06 6.96
N GLU A 149 -3.49 -8.09 7.19
CA GLU A 149 -2.15 -7.96 7.77
C GLU A 149 -1.28 -7.03 6.93
N ASN A 150 -1.28 -7.20 5.60
CA ASN A 150 -0.55 -6.32 4.69
C ASN A 150 -1.07 -4.88 4.70
N VAL A 151 -2.39 -4.66 4.82
CA VAL A 151 -2.96 -3.31 4.94
C VAL A 151 -2.38 -2.60 6.15
N ILE A 152 -2.48 -3.20 7.32
CA ILE A 152 -2.03 -2.58 8.58
C ILE A 152 -0.50 -2.41 8.56
N HIS A 153 0.25 -3.43 8.13
CA HIS A 153 1.70 -3.37 8.02
C HIS A 153 2.16 -2.21 7.12
N ASN A 154 1.59 -2.08 5.91
CA ASN A 154 1.95 -1.00 4.97
C ASN A 154 1.66 0.40 5.54
N LEU A 155 0.54 0.57 6.27
CA LEU A 155 0.21 1.86 6.88
C LEU A 155 1.17 2.20 8.02
N LEU A 156 1.49 1.24 8.90
CA LEU A 156 2.46 1.41 9.97
C LEU A 156 3.87 1.66 9.43
N GLU A 157 4.29 0.92 8.42
CA GLU A 157 5.58 1.09 7.77
C GLU A 157 5.73 2.49 7.15
N ASN A 158 4.70 2.98 6.47
CA ASN A 158 4.68 4.34 5.94
C ASN A 158 4.77 5.36 7.08
N ALA A 159 4.02 5.20 8.15
CA ALA A 159 4.07 6.07 9.31
C ALA A 159 5.48 6.16 9.91
N ILE A 160 6.20 5.03 10.04
CA ILE A 160 7.60 5.00 10.48
C ILE A 160 8.52 5.69 9.46
N LYS A 161 8.41 5.35 8.17
CA LYS A 161 9.31 5.86 7.11
C LYS A 161 9.23 7.36 6.94
N TYR A 162 8.02 7.92 7.04
CA TYR A 162 7.78 9.34 6.79
C TYR A 162 7.76 10.20 8.05
N SER A 163 7.91 9.62 9.23
CA SER A 163 8.20 10.35 10.46
C SER A 163 9.65 10.82 10.50
N SER A 164 9.91 11.92 11.23
CA SER A 164 11.24 12.52 11.36
C SER A 164 12.17 11.69 12.27
N LYS A 165 12.51 12.18 13.46
CA LYS A 165 13.46 11.50 14.38
C LYS A 165 12.78 10.41 15.18
N GLU A 166 11.65 10.71 15.79
CA GLU A 166 10.83 9.78 16.57
C GLU A 166 9.47 9.63 15.91
N ALA A 167 8.98 8.40 15.78
CA ALA A 167 7.70 8.14 15.16
C ALA A 167 6.64 7.86 16.24
N ASN A 168 5.72 8.78 16.43
CA ASN A 168 4.54 8.59 17.28
C ASN A 168 3.34 8.22 16.41
N ILE A 169 2.88 6.98 16.55
CA ILE A 169 1.84 6.40 15.71
C ILE A 169 0.68 5.93 16.58
N ASN A 170 -0.52 6.35 16.22
CA ASN A 170 -1.73 5.92 16.89
C ASN A 170 -2.63 5.11 15.95
N VAL A 171 -2.90 3.88 16.32
CA VAL A 171 -3.87 3.00 15.66
C VAL A 171 -5.15 3.04 16.48
N CYS A 172 -6.21 3.57 15.90
CA CYS A 172 -7.51 3.65 16.56
C CYS A 172 -8.53 2.79 15.81
N ILE A 173 -9.20 1.90 16.53
CA ILE A 173 -10.21 1.00 16.02
C ILE A 173 -11.55 1.42 16.59
N ASN A 174 -12.48 1.80 15.72
CA ASN A 174 -13.84 2.21 16.03
C ASN A 174 -14.83 1.34 15.27
N SER A 175 -16.09 1.43 15.61
CA SER A 175 -17.18 0.84 14.81
C SER A 175 -18.40 1.74 14.78
N ASN A 176 -19.20 1.56 13.74
CA ASN A 176 -20.57 2.02 13.67
C ASN A 176 -21.48 0.84 13.30
N GLU A 177 -22.74 1.09 13.02
CA GLU A 177 -23.70 0.03 12.66
C GLU A 177 -23.31 -0.78 11.42
N LYS A 178 -22.56 -0.19 10.47
CA LYS A 178 -22.28 -0.79 9.17
C LYS A 178 -20.83 -1.21 8.98
N PHE A 179 -19.90 -0.57 9.69
CA PHE A 179 -18.47 -0.71 9.42
C PHE A 179 -17.65 -0.79 10.71
N THR A 180 -16.60 -1.60 10.67
CA THR A 180 -15.43 -1.42 11.52
C THR A 180 -14.51 -0.41 10.84
N ILE A 181 -14.05 0.61 11.59
CA ILE A 181 -13.30 1.76 11.10
C ILE A 181 -11.92 1.74 11.76
N ILE A 182 -10.88 1.64 10.97
CA ILE A 182 -9.51 1.61 11.45
C ILE A 182 -8.77 2.85 10.94
N SER A 183 -8.15 3.60 11.84
CA SER A 183 -7.31 4.75 11.50
C SER A 183 -5.89 4.56 12.01
N VAL A 184 -4.92 4.92 11.18
CA VAL A 184 -3.50 4.98 11.51
C VAL A 184 -3.07 6.43 11.34
N GLN A 185 -2.71 7.05 12.46
CA GLN A 185 -2.29 8.45 12.53
C GLN A 185 -0.79 8.51 12.82
N ASP A 186 -0.09 9.35 12.07
CA ASP A 186 1.32 9.69 12.28
C ASP A 186 1.52 11.20 12.46
N GLN A 187 2.67 11.57 13.00
CA GLN A 187 3.15 12.96 13.14
C GLN A 187 4.32 13.23 12.17
N GLY A 188 4.27 12.64 10.98
CA GLY A 188 5.31 12.76 9.97
C GLY A 188 5.26 14.05 9.17
N VAL A 189 5.95 14.05 8.04
CA VAL A 189 6.09 15.22 7.13
C VAL A 189 4.77 15.65 6.47
N GLY A 190 3.71 14.85 6.60
CA GLY A 190 2.43 15.11 5.96
C GLY A 190 2.46 15.01 4.44
N ILE A 191 1.30 15.24 3.81
CA ILE A 191 1.06 15.06 2.38
C ILE A 191 0.30 16.25 1.83
N ASP A 192 0.89 16.98 0.91
CA ASP A 192 0.23 18.08 0.19
C ASP A 192 -1.06 17.59 -0.49
N LYS A 193 -2.12 18.38 -0.40
CA LYS A 193 -3.47 18.08 -0.92
C LYS A 193 -3.48 17.61 -2.38
N LYS A 194 -2.60 18.17 -3.22
CA LYS A 194 -2.45 17.80 -4.65
C LYS A 194 -1.97 16.36 -4.88
N TYR A 195 -1.35 15.74 -3.88
CA TYR A 195 -0.84 14.37 -3.96
C TYR A 195 -1.74 13.34 -3.29
N GLN A 196 -2.64 13.73 -2.36
CA GLN A 196 -3.44 12.79 -1.56
C GLN A 196 -4.28 11.80 -2.37
N LYS A 197 -4.78 12.20 -3.55
CA LYS A 197 -5.46 11.28 -4.48
C LYS A 197 -4.49 10.41 -5.28
N LYS A 198 -3.26 10.91 -5.50
CA LYS A 198 -2.27 10.25 -6.36
C LYS A 198 -1.48 9.18 -5.64
N ILE A 199 -1.27 9.29 -4.32
CA ILE A 199 -0.48 8.34 -3.52
C ILE A 199 -1.04 6.91 -3.52
N PHE A 200 -2.31 6.72 -3.89
CA PHE A 200 -2.94 5.41 -4.05
C PHE A 200 -2.80 4.82 -5.47
N LYS A 201 -2.14 5.52 -6.39
CA LYS A 201 -1.80 4.97 -7.70
C LYS A 201 -0.57 4.07 -7.57
N GLN A 202 -0.55 2.96 -8.30
CA GLN A 202 0.63 2.10 -8.36
C GLN A 202 1.86 2.87 -8.84
N PHE A 203 3.01 2.57 -8.26
CA PHE A 203 4.32 3.15 -8.55
C PHE A 203 4.41 4.68 -8.39
N TYR A 204 3.35 5.30 -7.86
CA TYR A 204 3.38 6.72 -7.62
C TYR A 204 4.15 7.05 -6.34
N ARG A 205 5.09 7.96 -6.44
CA ARG A 205 5.88 8.50 -5.33
C ARG A 205 5.89 10.01 -5.41
N ILE A 206 5.79 10.66 -4.25
CA ILE A 206 5.91 12.12 -4.17
C ILE A 206 7.36 12.49 -4.47
N PRO A 207 7.64 13.41 -5.43
CA PRO A 207 9.02 13.74 -5.85
C PRO A 207 9.95 14.10 -4.70
N ALA A 208 9.46 14.87 -3.73
CA ALA A 208 10.24 15.29 -2.56
C ALA A 208 10.65 14.14 -1.62
N THR A 209 10.02 12.97 -1.73
CA THR A 209 10.27 11.82 -0.85
C THR A 209 10.91 10.63 -1.57
N GLN A 210 11.40 10.82 -2.80
CA GLN A 210 12.01 9.73 -3.59
C GLN A 210 13.29 9.15 -2.99
N HIS A 211 13.98 9.90 -2.11
CA HIS A 211 15.15 9.41 -1.36
C HIS A 211 14.81 8.37 -0.28
N LYS A 212 13.54 8.26 0.15
CA LYS A 212 13.09 7.22 1.09
C LYS A 212 12.93 5.89 0.34
N ASN A 213 13.35 4.77 0.91
CA ASN A 213 13.21 3.46 0.28
C ASN A 213 11.73 3.07 0.06
N GLY A 214 11.42 2.50 -1.11
CA GLY A 214 10.08 1.98 -1.43
C GLY A 214 9.69 2.11 -2.90
N TYR A 215 8.83 1.22 -3.35
CA TYR A 215 8.47 1.04 -4.78
C TYR A 215 7.17 1.76 -5.18
N GLY A 216 6.49 2.46 -4.26
CA GLY A 216 5.21 3.12 -4.55
C GLY A 216 4.03 2.16 -4.74
N ILE A 217 4.12 0.94 -4.21
CA ILE A 217 3.11 -0.12 -4.41
C ILE A 217 2.25 -0.31 -3.15
N GLY A 218 2.79 -0.03 -1.96
CA GLY A 218 2.14 -0.34 -0.68
C GLY A 218 0.75 0.28 -0.53
N LEU A 219 0.59 1.60 -0.78
CA LEU A 219 -0.72 2.26 -0.68
C LEU A 219 -1.69 1.84 -1.78
N ALA A 220 -1.20 1.46 -2.95
CA ALA A 220 -2.04 0.89 -4.00
C ALA A 220 -2.61 -0.47 -3.57
N LEU A 221 -1.77 -1.34 -2.95
CA LEU A 221 -2.22 -2.60 -2.35
C LEU A 221 -3.25 -2.37 -1.24
N VAL A 222 -3.00 -1.40 -0.34
CA VAL A 222 -3.94 -1.04 0.72
C VAL A 222 -5.31 -0.67 0.14
N LYS A 223 -5.34 0.23 -0.84
CA LYS A 223 -6.59 0.63 -1.52
C LYS A 223 -7.29 -0.55 -2.17
N TYR A 224 -6.52 -1.41 -2.82
CA TYR A 224 -7.06 -2.61 -3.45
C TYR A 224 -7.66 -3.57 -2.43
N ALA A 225 -6.88 -3.96 -1.42
CA ALA A 225 -7.31 -4.90 -0.40
C ALA A 225 -8.58 -4.42 0.32
N VAL A 226 -8.63 -3.14 0.71
CA VAL A 226 -9.81 -2.55 1.34
C VAL A 226 -11.02 -2.58 0.41
N LYS A 227 -10.85 -2.24 -0.88
CA LYS A 227 -11.95 -2.32 -1.87
C LYS A 227 -12.43 -3.75 -2.10
N ALA A 228 -11.53 -4.73 -2.18
CA ALA A 228 -11.89 -6.15 -2.32
C ALA A 228 -12.75 -6.65 -1.16
N HIS A 229 -12.57 -6.06 0.02
CA HIS A 229 -13.42 -6.32 1.19
C HIS A 229 -14.74 -5.54 1.20
N GLY A 230 -15.01 -4.70 0.20
CA GLY A 230 -16.20 -3.84 0.15
C GLY A 230 -16.09 -2.56 1.00
N GLY A 231 -14.90 -2.24 1.45
CA GLY A 231 -14.60 -1.06 2.24
C GLY A 231 -14.14 0.14 1.42
N SER A 232 -13.72 1.18 2.13
CA SER A 232 -13.16 2.40 1.55
C SER A 232 -11.93 2.83 2.34
N ILE A 233 -11.00 3.55 1.68
CA ILE A 233 -9.84 4.18 2.33
C ILE A 233 -9.78 5.66 1.97
N ARG A 234 -9.42 6.48 2.93
CA ARG A 234 -9.15 7.90 2.77
C ARG A 234 -7.90 8.31 3.53
N VAL A 235 -7.36 9.47 3.19
CA VAL A 235 -6.26 10.12 3.89
C VAL A 235 -6.66 11.56 4.20
N GLU A 236 -6.37 12.00 5.40
CA GLU A 236 -6.43 13.37 5.87
C GLU A 236 -5.01 13.75 6.31
N SER A 237 -4.44 14.77 5.70
CA SER A 237 -3.05 15.13 5.94
C SER A 237 -2.78 16.60 5.64
N GLU A 238 -1.88 17.19 6.41
CA GLU A 238 -1.36 18.52 6.21
C GLU A 238 0.16 18.48 6.32
N LEU A 239 0.86 19.27 5.48
CA LEU A 239 2.31 19.35 5.51
C LEU A 239 2.80 19.70 6.92
N ASP A 240 3.85 19.01 7.37
CA ASP A 240 4.52 19.14 8.66
C ASP A 240 3.62 18.87 9.91
N LYS A 241 2.38 18.39 9.70
CA LYS A 241 1.47 17.98 10.79
C LYS A 241 1.21 16.47 10.84
N GLY A 242 1.65 15.74 9.81
CA GLY A 242 1.45 14.31 9.70
C GLY A 242 0.23 13.91 8.87
N SER A 243 -0.13 12.64 8.97
CA SER A 243 -1.21 12.04 8.19
C SER A 243 -2.07 11.11 9.02
N THR A 244 -3.35 11.01 8.65
CA THR A 244 -4.28 10.02 9.16
C THR A 244 -4.86 9.24 8.00
N PHE A 245 -4.52 7.96 7.92
CA PHE A 245 -5.12 7.02 6.98
C PHE A 245 -6.26 6.30 7.66
N THR A 246 -7.46 6.40 7.10
CA THR A 246 -8.65 5.73 7.64
C THR A 246 -9.21 4.76 6.61
N PHE A 247 -9.41 3.50 7.00
CA PHE A 247 -10.10 2.53 6.17
C PHE A 247 -11.25 1.86 6.91
N THR A 248 -12.21 1.34 6.14
CA THR A 248 -13.42 0.72 6.64
C THR A 248 -13.52 -0.72 6.17
N LEU A 249 -14.05 -1.60 7.03
CA LEU A 249 -14.45 -2.97 6.68
C LEU A 249 -15.93 -3.11 6.99
N PRO A 250 -16.76 -3.60 6.03
CA PRO A 250 -18.17 -3.85 6.29
C PRO A 250 -18.32 -4.89 7.39
N LYS A 251 -19.24 -4.65 8.32
CA LYS A 251 -19.71 -5.70 9.23
C LYS A 251 -20.54 -6.72 8.45
N GLU A 252 -20.40 -7.98 8.79
CA GLU A 252 -21.30 -9.01 8.28
C GLU A 252 -22.72 -8.65 8.74
N LYS A 253 -23.63 -8.47 7.79
CA LYS A 253 -25.03 -8.48 8.18
C LYS A 253 -25.30 -9.91 8.66
N ASN A 254 -25.57 -10.09 9.95
CA ASN A 254 -26.21 -11.31 10.40
C ASN A 254 -27.42 -11.48 9.47
N ALA A 255 -27.38 -12.49 8.61
CA ALA A 255 -28.56 -12.97 7.94
C ALA A 255 -29.48 -13.42 9.10
N LYS A 256 -30.32 -12.49 9.55
CA LYS A 256 -31.43 -12.87 10.44
C LYS A 256 -32.28 -13.81 9.60
N GLU A 257 -32.40 -15.01 10.14
CA GLU A 257 -33.35 -16.08 9.80
C GLU A 257 -34.68 -15.57 9.27
#